data_f48765e41c6322b42997c287cdfbda38
#
_entry.id   f48765e41c6322b42997c287cdfbda38
#
_cell.length_a   1.000
_cell.length_b   1.000
_cell.length_c   1.000
_cell.angle_alpha   90.00
_cell.angle_beta   90.00
_cell.angle_gamma   90.00
#
_symmetry.space_group_name_H-M   'P 1'
#
loop_
_entity.id
_entity.type
_entity.pdbx_description
1 polymer ?
#
loop_
_entity_poly.entity_id
_entity_poly.type
_entity_poly.pdbx_seq_one_letter_code
_entity_poly.pdbx_strand_id
1 'polypeptide(L)'
;MLEYIVRRVLWGIGLLFLVSGVIFLIFYLLPTADPATLRAGRHASPDQIERIRVSLGLDKPLIVQYLNYMKQIFFHFDFGYSYQYETPVTELIVDRLGPTASLTFGAAILWLLMGIPIGIISAVRARSLLDRSTMVISLALISAPVFWLGLMSLYLFADDIGLIPILPGAGSYEPLSAGPIAWAGPLILPWTVLAAASAAVYARYLRSDMIDVMGEDYIRTARAKGLPERKVVLKHGVRSAITRIITLLGLDIGTLLAGNAILTESVFNIPGVGRLVLDAIEKSDLPLIQGVTLFGAFFIVIFNLVVDIAYAYLDPRVRYDDL
;
A
#
# COMPACT_ATOMS: atom_id res chain seq x y z
N MET A 1 22.21 16.97 -4.17
CA MET A 1 21.17 16.57 -3.19
C MET A 1 19.96 17.50 -3.23
N LEU A 2 20.09 18.80 -2.93
CA LEU A 2 18.93 19.70 -2.94
C LEU A 2 18.26 19.77 -4.32
N GLU A 3 19.03 19.91 -5.38
CA GLU A 3 18.52 19.93 -6.77
C GLU A 3 17.81 18.64 -7.15
N TYR A 4 18.36 17.49 -6.78
CA TYR A 4 17.71 16.18 -6.97
C TYR A 4 16.36 16.11 -6.25
N ILE A 5 16.30 16.51 -4.97
CA ILE A 5 15.07 16.52 -4.18
C ILE A 5 14.02 17.47 -4.80
N VAL A 6 14.45 18.70 -5.17
CA VAL A 6 13.56 19.67 -5.81
C VAL A 6 13.00 19.13 -7.13
N ARG A 7 13.84 18.55 -7.98
CA ARG A 7 13.43 17.92 -9.24
C ARG A 7 12.40 16.80 -8.99
N ARG A 8 12.66 15.92 -8.01
CA ARG A 8 11.73 14.81 -7.65
C ARG A 8 10.41 15.33 -7.10
N VAL A 9 10.43 16.36 -6.26
CA VAL A 9 9.20 17.00 -5.76
C VAL A 9 8.39 17.60 -6.92
N LEU A 10 9.05 18.33 -7.83
CA LEU A 10 8.37 18.91 -9.00
C LEU A 10 7.76 17.84 -9.91
N TRP A 11 8.48 16.73 -10.17
CA TRP A 11 7.93 15.59 -10.89
C TRP A 11 6.75 14.94 -10.15
N GLY A 12 6.83 14.79 -8.84
CA GLY A 12 5.73 14.29 -8.01
C GLY A 12 4.48 15.17 -8.10
N ILE A 13 4.65 16.49 -8.01
CA ILE A 13 3.56 17.46 -8.19
C ILE A 13 2.98 17.34 -9.62
N GLY A 14 3.83 17.31 -10.64
CA GLY A 14 3.38 17.13 -12.03
C GLY A 14 2.60 15.83 -12.24
N LEU A 15 3.03 14.73 -11.61
CA LEU A 15 2.34 13.44 -11.65
C LEU A 15 0.97 13.52 -10.97
N LEU A 16 0.87 14.19 -9.82
CA LEU A 16 -0.42 14.38 -9.13
C LEU A 16 -1.40 15.21 -9.98
N PHE A 17 -0.93 16.26 -10.66
CA PHE A 17 -1.75 17.01 -11.61
C PHE A 17 -2.20 16.15 -12.78
N LEU A 18 -1.31 15.33 -13.34
CA LEU A 18 -1.66 14.43 -14.44
C LEU A 18 -2.69 13.39 -14.00
N VAL A 19 -2.47 12.73 -12.87
CA VAL A 19 -3.41 11.74 -12.32
C VAL A 19 -4.76 12.37 -12.00
N SER A 20 -4.79 13.55 -11.36
CA SER A 20 -6.04 14.26 -11.09
C SER A 20 -6.78 14.65 -12.36
N GLY A 21 -6.06 15.07 -13.42
CA GLY A 21 -6.63 15.35 -14.72
C GLY A 21 -7.25 14.12 -15.38
N VAL A 22 -6.56 12.98 -15.35
CA VAL A 22 -7.09 11.71 -15.86
C VAL A 22 -8.33 11.26 -15.08
N ILE A 23 -8.28 11.30 -13.75
CA ILE A 23 -9.44 10.98 -12.91
C ILE A 23 -10.61 11.90 -13.23
N PHE A 24 -10.37 13.21 -13.29
CA PHE A 24 -11.40 14.19 -13.64
C PHE A 24 -12.02 13.87 -15.02
N LEU A 25 -11.20 13.62 -16.05
CA LEU A 25 -11.68 13.28 -17.39
C LEU A 25 -12.51 11.99 -17.40
N ILE A 26 -12.07 10.96 -16.69
CA ILE A 26 -12.80 9.69 -16.59
C ILE A 26 -14.20 9.93 -16.00
N PHE A 27 -14.32 10.68 -14.93
CA PHE A 27 -15.58 10.84 -14.22
C PHE A 27 -16.51 11.91 -14.82
N TYR A 28 -15.98 12.88 -15.56
CA TYR A 28 -16.76 13.96 -16.14
C TYR A 28 -17.03 13.81 -17.65
N LEU A 29 -16.22 13.02 -18.40
CA LEU A 29 -16.40 12.81 -19.84
C LEU A 29 -17.00 11.46 -20.19
N LEU A 30 -16.77 10.40 -19.38
CA LEU A 30 -17.39 9.12 -19.64
C LEU A 30 -18.89 9.21 -19.33
N PRO A 31 -19.76 8.53 -20.09
CA PRO A 31 -21.21 8.54 -19.88
C PRO A 31 -21.60 7.71 -18.65
N THR A 32 -21.18 8.20 -17.51
CA THR A 32 -21.71 7.78 -16.22
C THR A 32 -23.00 8.56 -15.92
N ALA A 33 -23.80 8.11 -14.97
CA ALA A 33 -24.96 8.87 -14.57
C ALA A 33 -24.55 10.29 -14.15
N ASP A 34 -25.29 11.31 -14.61
CA ASP A 34 -25.03 12.72 -14.30
C ASP A 34 -24.87 12.93 -12.77
N PRO A 35 -23.77 13.51 -12.28
CA PRO A 35 -23.53 13.76 -10.86
C PRO A 35 -24.67 14.52 -10.17
N ALA A 36 -25.35 15.42 -10.90
CA ALA A 36 -26.51 16.14 -10.35
C ALA A 36 -27.71 15.22 -10.11
N THR A 37 -27.96 14.29 -11.01
CA THR A 37 -29.03 13.28 -10.84
C THR A 37 -28.70 12.26 -9.75
N LEU A 38 -27.46 11.82 -9.63
CA LEU A 38 -27.04 10.92 -8.56
C LEU A 38 -27.22 11.56 -7.18
N ARG A 39 -26.82 12.84 -7.04
CA ARG A 39 -26.99 13.58 -5.77
C ARG A 39 -28.45 13.92 -5.47
N ALA A 40 -29.26 14.20 -6.50
CA ALA A 40 -30.67 14.52 -6.33
C ALA A 40 -31.53 13.33 -5.90
N GLY A 41 -31.06 12.11 -6.20
CA GLY A 41 -31.81 10.88 -5.93
C GLY A 41 -32.91 10.57 -6.97
N ARG A 42 -33.47 9.36 -6.89
CA ARG A 42 -34.38 8.79 -7.91
C ARG A 42 -35.71 9.52 -8.09
N HIS A 43 -36.12 10.32 -7.12
CA HIS A 43 -37.42 11.00 -7.10
C HIS A 43 -37.33 12.53 -7.24
N ALA A 44 -36.16 13.06 -7.60
CA ALA A 44 -35.96 14.49 -7.73
C ALA A 44 -36.67 15.06 -8.98
N SER A 45 -37.26 16.25 -8.82
CA SER A 45 -37.83 16.98 -9.95
C SER A 45 -36.73 17.55 -10.87
N PRO A 46 -37.03 17.80 -12.17
CA PRO A 46 -36.07 18.45 -13.08
C PRO A 46 -35.48 19.76 -12.53
N ASP A 47 -36.33 20.56 -11.87
CA ASP A 47 -35.89 21.83 -11.27
C ASP A 47 -34.95 21.65 -10.07
N GLN A 48 -35.09 20.55 -9.34
CA GLN A 48 -34.16 20.21 -8.24
C GLN A 48 -32.80 19.76 -8.80
N ILE A 49 -32.81 18.92 -9.85
CA ILE A 49 -31.61 18.47 -10.54
C ILE A 49 -30.83 19.66 -11.10
N GLU A 50 -31.52 20.61 -11.75
CA GLU A 50 -30.88 21.81 -12.32
C GLU A 50 -30.28 22.71 -11.23
N ARG A 51 -30.96 22.93 -10.12
CA ARG A 51 -30.39 23.66 -8.97
C ARG A 51 -29.13 22.99 -8.42
N ILE A 52 -29.11 21.66 -8.32
CA ILE A 52 -27.96 20.91 -7.88
C ILE A 52 -26.84 21.01 -8.92
N ARG A 53 -27.15 20.93 -10.22
CA ARG A 53 -26.19 21.10 -11.31
C ARG A 53 -25.46 22.45 -11.20
N VAL A 54 -26.19 23.53 -11.04
CA VAL A 54 -25.63 24.88 -10.86
C VAL A 54 -24.84 24.99 -9.55
N SER A 55 -25.35 24.42 -8.44
CA SER A 55 -24.64 24.43 -7.16
C SER A 55 -23.30 23.66 -7.18
N LEU A 56 -23.21 22.61 -7.98
CA LEU A 56 -21.97 21.84 -8.23
C LEU A 56 -21.06 22.51 -9.27
N GLY A 57 -21.54 23.58 -9.96
CA GLY A 57 -20.80 24.26 -11.00
C GLY A 57 -20.63 23.44 -12.28
N LEU A 58 -21.50 22.44 -12.51
CA LEU A 58 -21.49 21.58 -13.69
C LEU A 58 -21.98 22.32 -14.96
N ASP A 59 -22.56 23.50 -14.80
CA ASP A 59 -22.92 24.44 -15.86
C ASP A 59 -21.73 25.19 -16.46
N LYS A 60 -20.56 25.17 -15.76
CA LYS A 60 -19.36 25.89 -16.19
C LYS A 60 -18.55 25.11 -17.21
N PRO A 61 -17.67 25.78 -18.01
CA PRO A 61 -16.73 25.08 -18.88
C PRO A 61 -15.87 24.07 -18.12
N LEU A 62 -15.56 22.92 -18.73
CA LEU A 62 -14.81 21.81 -18.09
C LEU A 62 -13.50 22.27 -17.45
N ILE A 63 -12.77 23.20 -18.09
CA ILE A 63 -11.52 23.73 -17.55
C ILE A 63 -11.72 24.47 -16.21
N VAL A 64 -12.85 25.20 -16.09
CA VAL A 64 -13.20 25.92 -14.87
C VAL A 64 -13.61 24.94 -13.77
N GLN A 65 -14.34 23.88 -14.11
CA GLN A 65 -14.69 22.80 -13.19
C GLN A 65 -13.43 22.12 -12.65
N TYR A 66 -12.48 21.77 -13.54
CA TYR A 66 -11.20 21.17 -13.16
C TYR A 66 -10.37 22.08 -12.25
N LEU A 67 -10.24 23.37 -12.59
CA LEU A 67 -9.49 24.33 -11.77
C LEU A 67 -10.12 24.51 -10.38
N ASN A 68 -11.45 24.55 -10.30
CA ASN A 68 -12.16 24.62 -9.02
C ASN A 68 -11.92 23.33 -8.19
N TYR A 69 -12.02 22.16 -8.82
CA TYR A 69 -11.73 20.87 -8.21
C TYR A 69 -10.29 20.82 -7.64
N MET A 70 -9.30 21.24 -8.44
CA MET A 70 -7.91 21.30 -8.00
C MET A 70 -7.71 22.29 -6.85
N LYS A 71 -8.37 23.46 -6.90
CA LYS A 71 -8.32 24.44 -5.82
C LYS A 71 -8.86 23.88 -4.50
N GLN A 72 -9.97 23.18 -4.53
CA GLN A 72 -10.57 22.55 -3.36
C GLN A 72 -9.63 21.51 -2.75
N ILE A 73 -9.06 20.63 -3.57
CA ILE A 73 -8.15 19.57 -3.10
C ILE A 73 -6.85 20.14 -2.55
N PHE A 74 -6.14 21.00 -3.31
CA PHE A 74 -4.79 21.43 -2.93
C PHE A 74 -4.77 22.48 -1.82
N PHE A 75 -5.78 23.34 -1.73
CA PHE A 75 -5.78 24.41 -0.74
C PHE A 75 -6.69 24.16 0.47
N HIS A 76 -7.70 23.29 0.32
CA HIS A 76 -8.67 23.02 1.37
C HIS A 76 -8.69 21.56 1.82
N PHE A 77 -7.95 20.66 1.14
CA PHE A 77 -8.00 19.21 1.35
C PHE A 77 -9.43 18.65 1.27
N ASP A 78 -10.27 19.28 0.46
CA ASP A 78 -11.66 18.92 0.27
C ASP A 78 -11.80 18.06 -0.98
N PHE A 79 -12.04 16.76 -0.77
CA PHE A 79 -12.27 15.77 -1.82
C PHE A 79 -13.74 15.68 -2.24
N GLY A 80 -14.58 16.59 -1.75
CA GLY A 80 -16.01 16.62 -2.03
C GLY A 80 -16.85 15.94 -0.96
N TYR A 81 -18.09 15.67 -1.31
CA TYR A 81 -19.12 15.15 -0.40
C TYR A 81 -19.68 13.84 -0.93
N SER A 82 -19.65 12.79 -0.13
CA SER A 82 -20.20 11.48 -0.48
C SER A 82 -21.72 11.55 -0.63
N TYR A 83 -22.24 10.99 -1.72
CA TYR A 83 -23.68 10.98 -1.98
C TYR A 83 -24.40 9.91 -1.17
N GLN A 84 -23.70 8.86 -0.77
CA GLN A 84 -24.26 7.71 -0.07
C GLN A 84 -24.14 7.81 1.45
N TYR A 85 -23.02 8.37 1.92
CA TYR A 85 -22.76 8.50 3.36
C TYR A 85 -23.18 9.87 3.92
N GLU A 86 -23.54 10.81 3.03
CA GLU A 86 -23.89 12.19 3.41
C GLU A 86 -22.86 12.85 4.35
N THR A 87 -21.57 12.62 4.07
CA THR A 87 -20.43 13.03 4.88
C THR A 87 -19.31 13.51 3.96
N PRO A 88 -18.46 14.47 4.40
CA PRO A 88 -17.27 14.85 3.65
C PRO A 88 -16.36 13.65 3.35
N VAL A 89 -15.92 13.51 2.10
CA VAL A 89 -15.05 12.39 1.67
C VAL A 89 -13.74 12.36 2.46
N THR A 90 -13.20 13.52 2.79
CA THR A 90 -11.98 13.66 3.61
C THR A 90 -12.14 12.99 4.98
N GLU A 91 -13.27 13.18 5.65
CA GLU A 91 -13.56 12.58 6.95
C GLU A 91 -13.64 11.05 6.83
N LEU A 92 -14.38 10.54 5.84
CA LEU A 92 -14.47 9.10 5.57
C LEU A 92 -13.09 8.46 5.34
N ILE A 93 -12.21 9.13 4.59
CA ILE A 93 -10.85 8.64 4.33
C ILE A 93 -10.02 8.61 5.61
N VAL A 94 -10.03 9.71 6.38
CA VAL A 94 -9.24 9.85 7.62
C VAL A 94 -9.65 8.78 8.64
N ASP A 95 -10.94 8.54 8.81
CA ASP A 95 -11.46 7.52 9.74
C ASP A 95 -11.01 6.10 9.36
N ARG A 96 -10.86 5.83 8.04
CA ARG A 96 -10.46 4.52 7.51
C ARG A 96 -8.95 4.33 7.42
N LEU A 97 -8.18 5.41 7.55
CA LEU A 97 -6.72 5.35 7.43
C LEU A 97 -6.07 4.58 8.60
N GLY A 98 -6.58 4.73 9.81
CA GLY A 98 -6.07 4.03 10.99
C GLY A 98 -6.06 2.50 10.86
N PRO A 99 -7.19 1.86 10.51
CA PRO A 99 -7.25 0.43 10.23
C PRO A 99 -6.30 -0.03 9.11
N THR A 100 -6.28 0.68 7.96
CA THR A 100 -5.36 0.36 6.85
C THR A 100 -3.90 0.50 7.27
N ALA A 101 -3.54 1.55 8.02
CA ALA A 101 -2.19 1.73 8.54
C ALA A 101 -1.81 0.61 9.53
N SER A 102 -2.72 0.22 10.43
CA SER A 102 -2.52 -0.89 11.36
C SER A 102 -2.26 -2.20 10.63
N LEU A 103 -3.05 -2.50 9.59
CA LEU A 103 -2.86 -3.67 8.74
C LEU A 103 -1.50 -3.61 8.02
N THR A 104 -1.20 -2.48 7.36
CA THR A 104 0.00 -2.29 6.54
C THR A 104 1.28 -2.41 7.36
N PHE A 105 1.40 -1.64 8.44
CA PHE A 105 2.64 -1.63 9.22
C PHE A 105 2.86 -2.93 9.99
N GLY A 106 1.81 -3.54 10.55
CA GLY A 106 1.92 -4.82 11.22
C GLY A 106 2.33 -5.95 10.27
N ALA A 107 1.71 -6.02 9.08
CA ALA A 107 2.13 -6.96 8.04
C ALA A 107 3.57 -6.69 7.57
N ALA A 108 3.96 -5.41 7.37
CA ALA A 108 5.31 -5.03 6.97
C ALA A 108 6.37 -5.50 7.96
N ILE A 109 6.15 -5.28 9.24
CA ILE A 109 7.05 -5.78 10.30
C ILE A 109 7.16 -7.30 10.21
N LEU A 110 6.03 -7.99 10.07
CA LEU A 110 6.02 -9.45 10.05
C LEU A 110 6.71 -10.02 8.81
N TRP A 111 6.46 -9.48 7.59
CA TRP A 111 7.15 -10.00 6.40
C TRP A 111 8.65 -9.70 6.39
N LEU A 112 9.10 -8.58 6.99
CA LEU A 112 10.52 -8.32 7.16
C LEU A 112 11.17 -9.29 8.16
N LEU A 113 10.50 -9.54 9.30
CA LEU A 113 10.97 -10.48 10.31
C LEU A 113 11.05 -11.92 9.78
N MET A 114 10.23 -12.29 8.82
CA MET A 114 10.25 -13.60 8.16
C MET A 114 11.18 -13.58 6.94
N GLY A 115 10.99 -12.66 6.01
CA GLY A 115 11.65 -12.64 4.72
C GLY A 115 13.16 -12.40 4.80
N ILE A 116 13.62 -11.49 5.67
CA ILE A 116 15.04 -11.18 5.81
C ILE A 116 15.83 -12.39 6.34
N PRO A 117 15.48 -13.01 7.49
CA PRO A 117 16.21 -14.18 7.97
C PRO A 117 16.16 -15.35 6.99
N ILE A 118 14.98 -15.61 6.40
CA ILE A 118 14.82 -16.69 5.40
C ILE A 118 15.73 -16.45 4.20
N GLY A 119 15.78 -15.24 3.64
CA GLY A 119 16.64 -14.88 2.51
C GLY A 119 18.11 -15.04 2.82
N ILE A 120 18.57 -14.57 3.99
CA ILE A 120 19.97 -14.72 4.46
C ILE A 120 20.34 -16.20 4.62
N ILE A 121 19.52 -16.98 5.34
CA ILE A 121 19.81 -18.39 5.60
C ILE A 121 19.85 -19.19 4.29
N SER A 122 18.91 -18.92 3.39
CA SER A 122 18.82 -19.55 2.07
C SER A 122 20.05 -19.22 1.21
N ALA A 123 20.53 -17.97 1.23
CA ALA A 123 21.73 -17.55 0.49
C ALA A 123 23.02 -18.21 1.04
N VAL A 124 23.19 -18.19 2.36
CA VAL A 124 24.39 -18.79 3.01
C VAL A 124 24.45 -20.30 2.80
N ARG A 125 23.29 -20.95 2.70
CA ARG A 125 23.18 -22.39 2.45
C ARG A 125 22.67 -22.70 1.04
N ALA A 126 23.09 -21.90 0.06
CA ALA A 126 22.64 -22.05 -1.32
C ALA A 126 22.80 -23.50 -1.85
N ARG A 127 21.81 -23.95 -2.62
CA ARG A 127 21.71 -25.31 -3.17
C ARG A 127 21.48 -26.44 -2.14
N SER A 128 21.37 -26.14 -0.84
CA SER A 128 20.99 -27.14 0.17
C SER A 128 19.52 -27.53 0.05
N LEU A 129 19.10 -28.56 0.78
CA LEU A 129 17.68 -28.96 0.87
C LEU A 129 16.84 -27.84 1.51
N LEU A 130 17.37 -27.14 2.53
CA LEU A 130 16.71 -26.00 3.15
C LEU A 130 16.45 -24.89 2.14
N ASP A 131 17.45 -24.51 1.33
CA ASP A 131 17.31 -23.52 0.29
C ASP A 131 16.24 -23.91 -0.73
N ARG A 132 16.29 -25.17 -1.21
CA ARG A 132 15.30 -25.68 -2.18
C ARG A 132 13.89 -25.69 -1.61
N SER A 133 13.70 -26.17 -0.38
CA SER A 133 12.40 -26.18 0.30
C SER A 133 11.86 -24.77 0.48
N THR A 134 12.69 -23.83 0.92
CA THR A 134 12.31 -22.43 1.06
C THR A 134 11.86 -21.83 -0.27
N MET A 135 12.57 -22.09 -1.36
CA MET A 135 12.19 -21.61 -2.69
C MET A 135 10.88 -22.22 -3.19
N VAL A 136 10.64 -23.51 -2.97
CA VAL A 136 9.38 -24.17 -3.32
C VAL A 136 8.21 -23.62 -2.53
N ILE A 137 8.37 -23.46 -1.21
CA ILE A 137 7.33 -22.87 -0.35
C ILE A 137 7.07 -21.41 -0.75
N SER A 138 8.12 -20.62 -1.00
CA SER A 138 7.98 -19.25 -1.48
C SER A 138 7.20 -19.17 -2.78
N LEU A 139 7.49 -20.05 -3.73
CA LEU A 139 6.77 -20.10 -5.00
C LEU A 139 5.30 -20.46 -4.80
N ALA A 140 5.00 -21.42 -3.94
CA ALA A 140 3.63 -21.80 -3.60
C ALA A 140 2.84 -20.64 -2.97
N LEU A 141 3.45 -19.91 -2.01
CA LEU A 141 2.84 -18.76 -1.34
C LEU A 141 2.58 -17.60 -2.32
N ILE A 142 3.53 -17.32 -3.23
CA ILE A 142 3.36 -16.26 -4.23
C ILE A 142 2.25 -16.63 -5.25
N SER A 143 2.11 -17.92 -5.57
CA SER A 143 1.11 -18.40 -6.52
C SER A 143 -0.30 -18.48 -5.93
N ALA A 144 -0.42 -18.50 -4.61
CA ALA A 144 -1.71 -18.59 -3.95
C ALA A 144 -2.39 -17.20 -3.90
N PRO A 145 -3.66 -17.08 -4.32
CA PRO A 145 -4.39 -15.81 -4.20
C PRO A 145 -4.52 -15.38 -2.73
N VAL A 146 -4.23 -14.10 -2.44
CA VAL A 146 -4.26 -13.56 -1.07
C VAL A 146 -5.62 -13.77 -0.40
N PHE A 147 -6.73 -13.57 -1.12
CA PHE A 147 -8.07 -13.78 -0.58
C PHE A 147 -8.31 -15.25 -0.19
N TRP A 148 -7.78 -16.19 -0.98
CA TRP A 148 -7.88 -17.63 -0.68
C TRP A 148 -7.10 -17.98 0.59
N LEU A 149 -5.87 -17.46 0.73
CA LEU A 149 -5.08 -17.62 1.97
C LEU A 149 -5.84 -17.03 3.17
N GLY A 150 -6.50 -15.88 2.98
CA GLY A 150 -7.33 -15.25 4.01
C GLY A 150 -8.50 -16.14 4.45
N LEU A 151 -9.30 -16.63 3.50
CA LEU A 151 -10.42 -17.52 3.79
C LEU A 151 -9.97 -18.84 4.43
N MET A 152 -8.86 -19.43 3.95
CA MET A 152 -8.30 -20.64 4.56
C MET A 152 -7.81 -20.38 5.98
N SER A 153 -7.20 -19.23 6.26
CA SER A 153 -6.76 -18.88 7.61
C SER A 153 -7.92 -18.71 8.58
N LEU A 154 -9.01 -18.08 8.15
CA LEU A 154 -10.26 -17.98 8.93
C LEU A 154 -10.87 -19.37 9.16
N TYR A 155 -11.00 -20.18 8.12
CA TYR A 155 -11.52 -21.54 8.24
C TYR A 155 -10.70 -22.44 9.16
N LEU A 156 -9.40 -22.21 9.26
CA LEU A 156 -8.53 -22.99 10.14
C LEU A 156 -8.49 -22.45 11.59
N PHE A 157 -8.44 -21.13 11.78
CA PHE A 157 -8.03 -20.55 13.05
C PHE A 157 -9.01 -19.55 13.69
N ALA A 158 -10.07 -19.12 12.99
CA ALA A 158 -11.02 -18.16 13.56
C ALA A 158 -11.84 -18.79 14.72
N ASP A 159 -12.07 -18.02 15.77
CA ASP A 159 -12.76 -18.47 16.98
C ASP A 159 -14.23 -18.78 16.79
N ASP A 160 -14.85 -18.19 15.77
CA ASP A 160 -16.28 -18.35 15.44
C ASP A 160 -16.58 -19.50 14.45
N ILE A 161 -15.68 -19.74 13.47
CA ILE A 161 -15.92 -20.72 12.39
C ILE A 161 -14.75 -21.69 12.16
N GLY A 162 -13.64 -21.53 12.87
CA GLY A 162 -12.40 -22.25 12.62
C GLY A 162 -12.39 -23.68 13.13
N LEU A 163 -11.63 -24.56 12.47
CA LEU A 163 -11.35 -25.91 12.93
C LEU A 163 -10.53 -25.92 14.23
N ILE A 164 -9.66 -24.93 14.41
CA ILE A 164 -8.79 -24.74 15.57
C ILE A 164 -9.05 -23.30 16.07
N PRO A 165 -10.12 -23.06 16.86
CA PRO A 165 -10.60 -21.72 17.21
C PRO A 165 -9.69 -21.06 18.25
N ILE A 166 -8.61 -20.39 17.80
CA ILE A 166 -7.60 -19.79 18.66
C ILE A 166 -7.37 -18.28 18.43
N LEU A 167 -7.87 -17.72 17.31
CA LEU A 167 -7.67 -16.32 16.96
C LEU A 167 -9.00 -15.65 16.60
N PRO A 168 -9.15 -14.34 16.86
CA PRO A 168 -10.36 -13.63 16.52
C PRO A 168 -10.72 -13.73 15.03
N GLY A 169 -12.01 -13.88 14.73
CA GLY A 169 -12.55 -13.97 13.39
C GLY A 169 -12.69 -12.64 12.67
N ALA A 170 -13.38 -12.67 11.52
CA ALA A 170 -13.60 -11.47 10.71
C ALA A 170 -14.49 -10.44 11.42
N GLY A 171 -14.17 -9.14 11.26
CA GLY A 171 -14.98 -8.04 11.84
C GLY A 171 -14.65 -7.71 13.30
N SER A 172 -13.65 -8.34 13.88
CA SER A 172 -13.23 -8.12 15.28
C SER A 172 -12.21 -6.97 15.45
N TYR A 173 -11.96 -6.17 14.40
CA TYR A 173 -10.97 -5.09 14.47
C TYR A 173 -11.28 -4.08 15.59
N GLU A 174 -10.26 -3.81 16.41
CA GLU A 174 -10.27 -2.79 17.46
C GLU A 174 -9.14 -1.78 17.23
N PRO A 175 -9.36 -0.47 17.49
CA PRO A 175 -8.32 0.54 17.34
C PRO A 175 -7.25 0.40 18.45
N LEU A 176 -6.05 0.93 18.20
CA LEU A 176 -4.94 0.89 19.17
C LEU A 176 -5.30 1.54 20.52
N SER A 177 -6.24 2.48 20.53
CA SER A 177 -6.76 3.12 21.75
C SER A 177 -7.49 2.15 22.69
N ALA A 178 -7.99 1.01 22.19
CA ALA A 178 -8.61 -0.04 22.99
C ALA A 178 -7.56 -0.91 23.76
N GLY A 179 -6.28 -0.70 23.47
CA GLY A 179 -5.14 -1.39 24.07
C GLY A 179 -4.39 -2.29 23.09
N PRO A 180 -3.09 -2.52 23.32
CA PRO A 180 -2.24 -3.24 22.37
C PRO A 180 -2.69 -4.68 22.06
N ILE A 181 -3.22 -5.40 23.05
CA ILE A 181 -3.66 -6.80 22.88
C ILE A 181 -4.98 -6.85 22.12
N ALA A 182 -5.95 -5.99 22.45
CA ALA A 182 -7.23 -5.89 21.78
C ALA A 182 -7.04 -5.47 20.30
N TRP A 183 -6.10 -4.56 20.03
CA TRP A 183 -5.74 -4.13 18.69
C TRP A 183 -5.00 -5.20 17.89
N ALA A 184 -3.97 -5.84 18.46
CA ALA A 184 -3.13 -6.79 17.73
C ALA A 184 -3.81 -8.15 17.50
N GLY A 185 -4.61 -8.63 18.46
CA GLY A 185 -5.27 -9.94 18.39
C GLY A 185 -6.01 -10.18 17.06
N PRO A 186 -7.00 -9.33 16.70
CA PRO A 186 -7.74 -9.46 15.45
C PRO A 186 -6.90 -9.29 14.19
N LEU A 187 -5.75 -8.63 14.29
CA LEU A 187 -4.87 -8.37 13.16
C LEU A 187 -3.84 -9.48 12.90
N ILE A 188 -3.66 -10.45 13.79
CA ILE A 188 -2.67 -11.54 13.62
C ILE A 188 -2.92 -12.33 12.33
N LEU A 189 -4.17 -12.76 12.07
CA LEU A 189 -4.52 -13.49 10.85
C LEU A 189 -4.33 -12.62 9.60
N PRO A 190 -4.89 -11.41 9.49
CA PRO A 190 -4.65 -10.51 8.36
C PRO A 190 -3.17 -10.21 8.14
N TRP A 191 -2.40 -9.95 9.20
CA TRP A 191 -0.96 -9.72 9.10
C TRP A 191 -0.20 -10.92 8.55
N THR A 192 -0.50 -12.13 9.06
CA THR A 192 0.18 -13.35 8.59
C THR A 192 -0.14 -13.66 7.14
N VAL A 193 -1.38 -13.49 6.72
CA VAL A 193 -1.81 -13.71 5.33
C VAL A 193 -1.14 -12.73 4.38
N LEU A 194 -1.16 -11.44 4.69
CA LEU A 194 -0.52 -10.42 3.87
C LEU A 194 1.00 -10.55 3.88
N ALA A 195 1.58 -10.90 5.03
CA ALA A 195 3.01 -11.11 5.17
C ALA A 195 3.52 -12.37 4.46
N ALA A 196 2.75 -13.44 4.36
CA ALA A 196 3.22 -14.71 3.80
C ALA A 196 3.71 -14.58 2.34
N ALA A 197 2.90 -13.97 1.47
CA ALA A 197 3.27 -13.73 0.08
C ALA A 197 4.42 -12.73 -0.05
N SER A 198 4.36 -11.61 0.70
CA SER A 198 5.39 -10.58 0.68
C SER A 198 6.72 -11.10 1.22
N ALA A 199 6.74 -11.81 2.35
CA ALA A 199 7.96 -12.42 2.91
C ALA A 199 8.64 -13.38 1.91
N ALA A 200 7.85 -14.13 1.15
CA ALA A 200 8.36 -15.03 0.12
C ALA A 200 9.07 -14.27 -1.03
N VAL A 201 8.49 -13.14 -1.47
CA VAL A 201 9.12 -12.25 -2.46
C VAL A 201 10.41 -11.65 -1.91
N TYR A 202 10.38 -11.09 -0.70
CA TYR A 202 11.52 -10.45 -0.06
C TYR A 202 12.67 -11.44 0.23
N ALA A 203 12.34 -12.64 0.70
CA ALA A 203 13.32 -13.71 0.90
C ALA A 203 14.03 -14.07 -0.41
N ARG A 204 13.30 -14.16 -1.53
CA ARG A 204 13.87 -14.50 -2.82
C ARG A 204 14.77 -13.40 -3.37
N TYR A 205 14.35 -12.12 -3.27
CA TYR A 205 15.20 -11.00 -3.69
C TYR A 205 16.46 -10.92 -2.86
N LEU A 206 16.32 -10.93 -1.51
CA LEU A 206 17.47 -10.85 -0.63
C LEU A 206 18.43 -12.03 -0.83
N ARG A 207 17.90 -13.25 -1.04
CA ARG A 207 18.72 -14.41 -1.38
C ARG A 207 19.56 -14.19 -2.63
N SER A 208 18.95 -13.70 -3.71
CA SER A 208 19.66 -13.42 -4.96
C SER A 208 20.76 -12.40 -4.75
N ASP A 209 20.42 -11.25 -4.18
CA ASP A 209 21.37 -10.17 -3.94
C ASP A 209 22.50 -10.59 -2.98
N MET A 210 22.19 -11.39 -1.97
CA MET A 210 23.20 -11.96 -1.05
C MET A 210 24.16 -12.91 -1.76
N ILE A 211 23.69 -13.75 -2.67
CA ILE A 211 24.57 -14.67 -3.41
C ILE A 211 25.56 -13.86 -4.27
N ASP A 212 25.07 -12.84 -4.96
CA ASP A 212 25.91 -11.96 -5.80
C ASP A 212 26.95 -11.22 -4.94
N VAL A 213 26.48 -10.57 -3.87
CA VAL A 213 27.34 -9.83 -2.92
C VAL A 213 28.41 -10.72 -2.27
N MET A 214 28.05 -11.95 -1.88
CA MET A 214 28.99 -12.89 -1.23
C MET A 214 30.10 -13.40 -2.19
N GLY A 215 29.95 -13.17 -3.51
CA GLY A 215 30.95 -13.44 -4.55
C GLY A 215 31.96 -12.30 -4.76
N GLU A 216 31.71 -11.10 -4.23
CA GLU A 216 32.51 -9.90 -4.46
C GLU A 216 33.90 -9.94 -3.82
N ASP A 217 34.85 -9.22 -4.41
CA ASP A 217 36.27 -9.22 -3.97
C ASP A 217 36.46 -8.63 -2.56
N TYR A 218 35.65 -7.64 -2.15
CA TYR A 218 35.75 -7.10 -0.79
C TYR A 218 35.31 -8.11 0.29
N ILE A 219 34.41 -9.04 -0.06
CA ILE A 219 34.03 -10.15 0.82
C ILE A 219 35.19 -11.16 0.93
N ARG A 220 35.85 -11.48 -0.19
CA ARG A 220 37.07 -12.32 -0.18
C ARG A 220 38.18 -11.68 0.67
N THR A 221 38.36 -10.38 0.55
CA THR A 221 39.32 -9.62 1.37
C THR A 221 38.95 -9.67 2.85
N ALA A 222 37.66 -9.55 3.22
CA ALA A 222 37.22 -9.65 4.60
C ALA A 222 37.51 -11.03 5.20
N ARG A 223 37.31 -12.10 4.44
CA ARG A 223 37.67 -13.48 4.83
C ARG A 223 39.18 -13.67 4.95
N ALA A 224 39.95 -13.15 4.01
CA ALA A 224 41.42 -13.20 4.05
C ALA A 224 42.00 -12.48 5.28
N LYS A 225 41.35 -11.44 5.80
CA LYS A 225 41.68 -10.76 7.06
C LYS A 225 41.27 -11.55 8.32
N GLY A 226 40.79 -12.77 8.20
CA GLY A 226 40.44 -13.63 9.33
C GLY A 226 39.15 -13.23 10.06
N LEU A 227 38.26 -12.42 9.46
CA LEU A 227 37.00 -12.09 10.09
C LEU A 227 36.09 -13.33 10.20
N PRO A 228 35.39 -13.52 11.32
CA PRO A 228 34.47 -14.65 11.49
C PRO A 228 33.31 -14.54 10.47
N GLU A 229 32.91 -15.66 9.91
CA GLU A 229 31.90 -15.73 8.83
C GLU A 229 30.60 -15.01 9.17
N ARG A 230 30.14 -15.10 10.44
CA ARG A 230 28.96 -14.35 10.91
C ARG A 230 29.12 -12.83 10.70
N LYS A 231 30.32 -12.30 10.96
CA LYS A 231 30.60 -10.86 10.77
C LYS A 231 30.69 -10.50 9.28
N VAL A 232 31.27 -11.38 8.46
CA VAL A 232 31.31 -11.24 7.00
C VAL A 232 29.90 -11.19 6.43
N VAL A 233 29.04 -12.15 6.79
CA VAL A 233 27.66 -12.22 6.33
C VAL A 233 26.86 -11.01 6.80
N LEU A 234 26.74 -10.78 8.12
CA LEU A 234 25.83 -9.78 8.66
C LEU A 234 26.30 -8.33 8.42
N LYS A 235 27.60 -8.06 8.61
CA LYS A 235 28.14 -6.68 8.50
C LYS A 235 28.47 -6.28 7.08
N HIS A 236 29.00 -7.19 6.26
CA HIS A 236 29.45 -6.88 4.90
C HIS A 236 28.44 -7.35 3.84
N GLY A 237 27.91 -8.58 3.96
CA GLY A 237 26.96 -9.13 3.00
C GLY A 237 25.59 -8.46 3.08
N VAL A 238 24.92 -8.56 4.23
CA VAL A 238 23.56 -8.03 4.41
C VAL A 238 23.50 -6.52 4.18
N ARG A 239 24.49 -5.77 4.67
CA ARG A 239 24.53 -4.31 4.50
C ARG A 239 24.48 -3.87 3.03
N SER A 240 25.14 -4.62 2.14
CA SER A 240 25.13 -4.32 0.70
C SER A 240 23.86 -4.84 0.01
N ALA A 241 23.37 -6.02 0.41
CA ALA A 241 22.24 -6.64 -0.23
C ALA A 241 20.88 -6.03 0.17
N ILE A 242 20.79 -5.37 1.36
CA ILE A 242 19.50 -4.91 1.92
C ILE A 242 18.95 -3.67 1.22
N THR A 243 19.75 -2.97 0.43
CA THR A 243 19.34 -1.71 -0.21
C THR A 243 18.09 -1.88 -1.07
N ARG A 244 18.01 -2.94 -1.89
CA ARG A 244 16.84 -3.27 -2.70
C ARG A 244 15.59 -3.53 -1.82
N ILE A 245 15.77 -4.20 -0.68
CA ILE A 245 14.68 -4.50 0.25
C ILE A 245 14.07 -3.22 0.82
N ILE A 246 14.89 -2.22 1.15
CA ILE A 246 14.42 -0.92 1.67
C ILE A 246 13.60 -0.19 0.60
N THR A 247 14.05 -0.23 -0.65
CA THR A 247 13.33 0.38 -1.78
C THR A 247 11.96 -0.28 -1.99
N LEU A 248 11.93 -1.61 -2.05
CA LEU A 248 10.68 -2.37 -2.19
C LEU A 248 9.73 -2.08 -1.02
N LEU A 249 10.25 -2.04 0.22
CA LEU A 249 9.44 -1.78 1.41
C LEU A 249 8.68 -0.45 1.32
N GLY A 250 9.37 0.61 0.92
CA GLY A 250 8.73 1.91 0.79
C GLY A 250 7.63 1.92 -0.28
N LEU A 251 7.86 1.30 -1.44
CA LEU A 251 6.89 1.16 -2.50
C LEU A 251 5.66 0.34 -2.04
N ASP A 252 5.90 -0.80 -1.40
CA ASP A 252 4.84 -1.68 -0.93
C ASP A 252 3.98 -1.01 0.16
N ILE A 253 4.60 -0.34 1.14
CA ILE A 253 3.87 0.43 2.15
C ILE A 253 3.02 1.53 1.49
N GLY A 254 3.59 2.27 0.54
CA GLY A 254 2.87 3.32 -0.19
C GLY A 254 1.63 2.79 -0.91
N THR A 255 1.76 1.66 -1.61
CA THR A 255 0.65 1.05 -2.34
C THR A 255 -0.42 0.46 -1.42
N LEU A 256 -0.03 -0.15 -0.30
CA LEU A 256 -0.99 -0.68 0.68
C LEU A 256 -1.77 0.45 1.37
N LEU A 257 -1.11 1.54 1.76
CA LEU A 257 -1.78 2.72 2.32
C LEU A 257 -2.68 3.44 1.32
N ALA A 258 -2.36 3.34 0.03
CA ALA A 258 -3.23 3.79 -1.05
C ALA A 258 -4.51 2.96 -1.22
N GLY A 259 -4.73 1.94 -0.40
CA GLY A 259 -5.91 1.08 -0.43
C GLY A 259 -5.73 -0.24 -1.20
N ASN A 260 -4.52 -0.60 -1.61
CA ASN A 260 -4.29 -1.85 -2.36
C ASN A 260 -4.46 -3.13 -1.49
N ALA A 261 -4.76 -2.98 -0.20
CA ALA A 261 -5.13 -4.07 0.70
C ALA A 261 -6.61 -4.50 0.62
N ILE A 262 -7.34 -4.07 -0.40
CA ILE A 262 -8.80 -4.28 -0.59
C ILE A 262 -9.22 -5.70 -0.28
N LEU A 263 -8.57 -6.70 -0.87
CA LEU A 263 -8.94 -8.11 -0.70
C LEU A 263 -8.77 -8.57 0.75
N THR A 264 -7.68 -8.19 1.40
CA THR A 264 -7.44 -8.54 2.80
C THR A 264 -8.42 -7.83 3.72
N GLU A 265 -8.63 -6.53 3.53
CA GLU A 265 -9.60 -5.76 4.31
C GLU A 265 -11.03 -6.30 4.15
N SER A 266 -11.41 -6.72 2.94
CA SER A 266 -12.74 -7.28 2.66
C SER A 266 -12.93 -8.67 3.29
N VAL A 267 -11.96 -9.58 3.16
CA VAL A 267 -12.02 -10.93 3.73
C VAL A 267 -12.10 -10.91 5.24
N PHE A 268 -11.28 -10.06 5.88
CA PHE A 268 -11.25 -9.95 7.35
C PHE A 268 -12.22 -8.90 7.91
N ASN A 269 -13.04 -8.29 7.05
CA ASN A 269 -14.01 -7.27 7.44
C ASN A 269 -13.37 -6.10 8.21
N ILE A 270 -12.16 -5.69 7.81
CA ILE A 270 -11.45 -4.55 8.39
C ILE A 270 -12.00 -3.27 7.76
N PRO A 271 -12.40 -2.26 8.56
CA PRO A 271 -12.95 -1.01 8.03
C PRO A 271 -11.85 -0.08 7.52
N GLY A 272 -11.14 -0.48 6.46
CA GLY A 272 -10.02 0.26 5.87
C GLY A 272 -10.37 1.08 4.63
N VAL A 273 -9.35 1.77 4.07
CA VAL A 273 -9.47 2.62 2.87
C VAL A 273 -9.76 1.79 1.62
N GLY A 274 -9.14 0.62 1.49
CA GLY A 274 -9.37 -0.27 0.34
C GLY A 274 -10.81 -0.78 0.31
N ARG A 275 -11.36 -1.18 1.45
CA ARG A 275 -12.76 -1.57 1.56
C ARG A 275 -13.71 -0.39 1.28
N LEU A 276 -13.35 0.81 1.74
CA LEU A 276 -14.13 2.02 1.44
C LEU A 276 -14.26 2.27 -0.07
N VAL A 277 -13.18 2.01 -0.85
CA VAL A 277 -13.24 2.08 -2.32
C VAL A 277 -14.22 1.05 -2.89
N LEU A 278 -14.16 -0.19 -2.41
CA LEU A 278 -15.06 -1.25 -2.89
C LEU A 278 -16.52 -0.88 -2.63
N ASP A 279 -16.84 -0.47 -1.40
CA ASP A 279 -18.18 -0.01 -1.02
C ASP A 279 -18.64 1.18 -1.88
N ALA A 280 -17.74 2.12 -2.19
CA ALA A 280 -18.03 3.28 -3.04
C ALA A 280 -18.35 2.86 -4.49
N ILE A 281 -17.61 1.89 -5.03
CA ILE A 281 -17.85 1.35 -6.39
C ILE A 281 -19.22 0.66 -6.44
N GLU A 282 -19.52 -0.22 -5.49
CA GLU A 282 -20.79 -0.94 -5.42
C GLU A 282 -21.99 0.00 -5.31
N LYS A 283 -21.84 1.09 -4.57
CA LYS A 283 -22.87 2.11 -4.37
C LYS A 283 -22.87 3.21 -5.43
N SER A 284 -21.94 3.19 -6.40
CA SER A 284 -21.77 4.22 -7.43
C SER A 284 -21.56 5.63 -6.85
N ASP A 285 -20.82 5.75 -5.73
CA ASP A 285 -20.51 7.01 -5.07
C ASP A 285 -19.29 7.66 -5.73
N LEU A 286 -19.54 8.43 -6.80
CA LEU A 286 -18.49 9.01 -7.62
C LEU A 286 -17.52 9.92 -6.86
N PRO A 287 -17.97 10.89 -6.01
CA PRO A 287 -17.04 11.72 -5.25
C PRO A 287 -16.13 10.91 -4.34
N LEU A 288 -16.66 9.86 -3.71
CA LEU A 288 -15.89 9.00 -2.83
C LEU A 288 -14.84 8.19 -3.61
N ILE A 289 -15.21 7.62 -4.77
CA ILE A 289 -14.26 6.90 -5.64
C ILE A 289 -13.14 7.85 -6.09
N GLN A 290 -13.47 9.06 -6.56
CA GLN A 290 -12.51 10.07 -6.97
C GLN A 290 -11.56 10.47 -5.84
N GLY A 291 -12.13 10.79 -4.68
CA GLY A 291 -11.37 11.24 -3.51
C GLY A 291 -10.39 10.18 -3.04
N VAL A 292 -10.84 8.94 -2.87
CA VAL A 292 -9.96 7.84 -2.41
C VAL A 292 -8.90 7.50 -3.45
N THR A 293 -9.23 7.52 -4.75
CA THR A 293 -8.25 7.26 -5.81
C THR A 293 -7.15 8.33 -5.83
N LEU A 294 -7.52 9.61 -5.69
CA LEU A 294 -6.55 10.70 -5.65
C LEU A 294 -5.72 10.68 -4.37
N PHE A 295 -6.34 10.39 -3.25
CA PHE A 295 -5.66 10.17 -1.97
C PHE A 295 -4.64 9.02 -2.06
N GLY A 296 -5.01 7.90 -2.69
CA GLY A 296 -4.10 6.79 -2.95
C GLY A 296 -2.91 7.20 -3.83
N ALA A 297 -3.17 7.93 -4.92
CA ALA A 297 -2.11 8.47 -5.76
C ALA A 297 -1.15 9.39 -4.99
N PHE A 298 -1.66 10.23 -4.09
CA PHE A 298 -0.87 11.08 -3.21
C PHE A 298 0.05 10.26 -2.30
N PHE A 299 -0.44 9.19 -1.68
CA PHE A 299 0.39 8.29 -0.86
C PHE A 299 1.48 7.60 -1.67
N ILE A 300 1.15 7.09 -2.86
CA ILE A 300 2.14 6.46 -3.75
C ILE A 300 3.25 7.46 -4.10
N VAL A 301 2.90 8.70 -4.46
CA VAL A 301 3.88 9.73 -4.81
C VAL A 301 4.76 10.10 -3.61
N ILE A 302 4.17 10.27 -2.42
CA ILE A 302 4.93 10.57 -1.20
C ILE A 302 5.89 9.43 -0.84
N PHE A 303 5.41 8.19 -0.83
CA PHE A 303 6.27 7.07 -0.49
C PHE A 303 7.36 6.83 -1.52
N ASN A 304 7.09 7.03 -2.82
CA ASN A 304 8.13 7.04 -3.84
C ASN A 304 9.18 8.12 -3.55
N LEU A 305 8.77 9.33 -3.21
CA LEU A 305 9.69 10.42 -2.86
C LEU A 305 10.53 10.08 -1.62
N VAL A 306 9.91 9.52 -0.58
CA VAL A 306 10.62 9.05 0.64
C VAL A 306 11.64 7.98 0.29
N VAL A 307 11.29 7.01 -0.56
CA VAL A 307 12.19 5.95 -1.04
C VAL A 307 13.36 6.54 -1.85
N ASP A 308 13.08 7.45 -2.77
CA ASP A 308 14.12 8.12 -3.59
C ASP A 308 15.11 8.90 -2.70
N ILE A 309 14.61 9.61 -1.68
CA ILE A 309 15.44 10.32 -0.72
C ILE A 309 16.24 9.33 0.12
N ALA A 310 15.62 8.28 0.64
CA ALA A 310 16.30 7.25 1.41
C ALA A 310 17.41 6.57 0.59
N TYR A 311 17.13 6.26 -0.68
CA TYR A 311 18.11 5.69 -1.61
C TYR A 311 19.31 6.61 -1.83
N ALA A 312 19.08 7.92 -2.03
CA ALA A 312 20.14 8.90 -2.18
C ALA A 312 21.04 9.05 -0.94
N TYR A 313 20.54 8.69 0.25
CA TYR A 313 21.34 8.63 1.49
C TYR A 313 22.08 7.30 1.64
N LEU A 314 21.49 6.18 1.23
CA LEU A 314 22.04 4.84 1.40
C LEU A 314 23.11 4.50 0.37
N ASP A 315 22.94 4.95 -0.88
CA ASP A 315 23.90 4.73 -1.97
C ASP A 315 24.47 6.06 -2.50
N PRO A 316 25.69 6.44 -2.07
CA PRO A 316 26.32 7.66 -2.53
C PRO A 316 26.69 7.64 -4.02
N ARG A 317 26.65 6.51 -4.72
CA ARG A 317 26.97 6.38 -6.15
C ARG A 317 25.87 6.99 -7.04
N VAL A 318 24.63 6.98 -6.60
CA VAL A 318 23.47 7.56 -7.31
C VAL A 318 23.58 9.09 -7.47
N ARG A 319 24.52 9.72 -6.80
CA ARG A 319 24.69 11.19 -6.83
C ARG A 319 25.24 11.76 -8.14
N TYR A 320 25.81 10.95 -9.02
CA TYR A 320 26.64 11.44 -10.12
C TYR A 320 26.25 10.99 -11.54
N ASP A 321 25.45 9.95 -11.73
CA ASP A 321 25.28 9.33 -13.05
C ASP A 321 23.93 9.59 -13.76
N ASP A 322 22.98 10.31 -13.15
CA ASP A 322 21.66 10.58 -13.75
C ASP A 322 21.36 12.09 -13.90
N LEU A 323 22.34 12.85 -14.36
CA LEU A 323 22.15 14.26 -14.75
C LEU A 323 22.10 14.39 -16.28
#